data_dc6b550a736a264ceeade3941ecddaf7
#
_entry.id   dc6b550a736a264ceeade3941ecddaf7
#
_cell.length_a   1.000
_cell.length_b   1.000
_cell.length_c   1.000
_cell.angle_alpha   90.00
_cell.angle_beta   90.00
_cell.angle_gamma   90.00
#
_symmetry.space_group_name_H-M   'P 1'
#
loop_
_entity.id
_entity.type
_entity.pdbx_description
1 polymer ?
#
loop_
_entity_poly.entity_id
_entity_poly.type
_entity_poly.pdbx_seq_one_letter_code
_entity_poly.pdbx_strand_id
1 'polypeptide(L)'
;MKKVKSLLSRLLRNPSNRKFPVTQDKKNRKINLSRADLVEVDLRNTDFYEANLSGINLSNSKLSEASFIWADLNGANLTQTHLNLARFHYASLLWTDLSEAILTEADFSCAELSQANLEAVDCAKAKLMGAVLDGANLTDGNFQGTNFLNANLSNTNCMNANFSDADLGLTRWDKAVLSSANLQSVNLAKASLKQAILRNANLIEADLIGANLTKGDLTGAIIRFAELDLANLDQVNLSSADLSHSSLFGANLDGAILKGTKLLNTDLRQANLENTNLEALDFSQCEVEGAIFTDAQGLAPAQKKYLQNHGALNI
;
A
#
# COMPACT_ATOMS: atom_id res chain seq x y z
N MET A 1 -28.10 21.23 -1.96
CA MET A 1 -29.46 20.79 -2.29
C MET A 1 -30.11 21.46 -3.50
N LYS A 2 -30.19 22.81 -3.60
CA LYS A 2 -30.77 23.47 -4.81
C LYS A 2 -30.03 23.12 -6.11
N LYS A 3 -28.68 23.05 -6.12
CA LYS A 3 -27.86 22.68 -7.28
C LYS A 3 -28.12 21.24 -7.75
N VAL A 4 -28.21 20.27 -6.83
CA VAL A 4 -28.48 18.86 -7.17
C VAL A 4 -29.87 18.69 -7.78
N LYS A 5 -30.91 19.33 -7.22
CA LYS A 5 -32.27 19.32 -7.81
C LYS A 5 -32.32 19.93 -9.22
N SER A 6 -31.61 21.03 -9.43
CA SER A 6 -31.51 21.67 -10.74
C SER A 6 -30.78 20.77 -11.75
N LEU A 7 -29.70 20.12 -11.30
CA LEU A 7 -28.90 19.22 -12.11
C LEU A 7 -29.68 17.95 -12.48
N LEU A 8 -30.32 17.31 -11.50
CA LEU A 8 -31.17 16.15 -11.73
C LEU A 8 -32.31 16.49 -12.70
N SER A 9 -32.91 17.69 -12.59
CA SER A 9 -33.93 18.13 -13.54
C SER A 9 -33.40 18.35 -14.97
N ARG A 10 -32.09 18.70 -15.12
CA ARG A 10 -31.44 18.78 -16.45
C ARG A 10 -31.10 17.40 -17.00
N LEU A 11 -30.56 16.49 -16.17
CA LEU A 11 -30.21 15.12 -16.56
C LEU A 11 -31.48 14.32 -16.96
N LEU A 12 -32.59 14.51 -16.25
CA LEU A 12 -33.87 13.87 -16.54
C LEU A 12 -34.57 14.41 -17.81
N ARG A 13 -34.15 15.54 -18.34
CA ARG A 13 -34.66 16.06 -19.63
C ARG A 13 -34.04 15.33 -20.81
N ASN A 14 -32.92 14.63 -20.64
CA ASN A 14 -32.34 13.85 -21.72
C ASN A 14 -33.11 12.50 -21.85
N PRO A 15 -33.69 12.19 -23.02
CA PRO A 15 -34.49 10.98 -23.23
C PRO A 15 -33.75 9.69 -22.94
N SER A 16 -32.42 9.66 -23.11
CA SER A 16 -31.58 8.49 -22.81
C SER A 16 -31.51 8.19 -21.32
N ASN A 17 -31.69 9.18 -20.45
CA ASN A 17 -31.59 9.06 -18.99
C ASN A 17 -32.93 8.69 -18.31
N ARG A 18 -34.04 8.54 -19.06
CA ARG A 18 -35.38 8.28 -18.50
C ARG A 18 -35.60 6.85 -17.98
N LYS A 19 -34.64 5.96 -18.13
CA LYS A 19 -34.80 4.56 -17.73
C LYS A 19 -34.64 4.29 -16.23
N PHE A 20 -34.24 5.26 -15.43
CA PHE A 20 -33.89 5.05 -14.02
C PHE A 20 -34.70 5.96 -13.10
N PRO A 21 -35.33 5.42 -12.05
CA PRO A 21 -36.08 6.22 -11.10
C PRO A 21 -35.10 7.01 -10.23
N VAL A 22 -34.94 8.29 -10.52
CA VAL A 22 -34.34 9.22 -9.55
C VAL A 22 -35.36 9.45 -8.46
N THR A 23 -35.20 8.75 -7.34
CA THR A 23 -36.09 8.90 -6.20
C THR A 23 -35.38 9.65 -5.09
N GLN A 24 -36.08 10.57 -4.46
CA GLN A 24 -35.67 11.16 -3.21
C GLN A 24 -36.50 10.44 -2.14
N ASP A 25 -35.86 9.79 -1.17
CA ASP A 25 -36.56 9.28 -0.01
C ASP A 25 -37.29 10.44 0.67
N LYS A 26 -38.63 10.43 0.62
CA LYS A 26 -39.47 11.48 1.17
C LYS A 26 -39.30 11.63 2.68
N LYS A 27 -38.83 10.60 3.38
CA LYS A 27 -38.62 10.56 4.83
C LYS A 27 -37.26 11.13 5.26
N ASN A 28 -36.17 10.83 4.51
CA ASN A 28 -34.80 11.18 4.91
C ASN A 28 -34.11 12.19 3.98
N ARG A 29 -34.75 12.64 2.90
CA ARG A 29 -34.20 13.57 1.89
C ARG A 29 -32.88 13.11 1.25
N LYS A 30 -32.50 11.83 1.40
CA LYS A 30 -31.28 11.27 0.82
C LYS A 30 -31.44 11.11 -0.70
N ILE A 31 -30.37 11.39 -1.45
CA ILE A 31 -30.32 11.17 -2.89
C ILE A 31 -30.22 9.67 -3.14
N ASN A 32 -31.07 9.11 -4.00
CA ASN A 32 -30.93 7.76 -4.50
C ASN A 32 -30.78 7.80 -6.03
N LEU A 33 -29.60 7.39 -6.48
CA LEU A 33 -29.22 7.22 -7.89
C LEU A 33 -28.66 5.82 -8.14
N SER A 34 -29.04 4.84 -7.29
CA SER A 34 -28.55 3.48 -7.44
C SER A 34 -28.83 2.95 -8.85
N ARG A 35 -27.81 2.32 -9.46
CA ARG A 35 -27.84 1.75 -10.81
C ARG A 35 -28.18 2.76 -11.92
N ALA A 36 -28.12 4.07 -11.66
CA ALA A 36 -28.27 5.08 -12.71
C ALA A 36 -27.10 5.02 -13.67
N ASP A 37 -27.36 5.30 -14.95
CA ASP A 37 -26.33 5.42 -15.99
C ASP A 37 -26.10 6.91 -16.31
N LEU A 38 -24.97 7.46 -15.83
CA LEU A 38 -24.62 8.87 -15.88
C LEU A 38 -23.19 9.03 -16.43
N VAL A 39 -22.94 8.43 -17.58
CA VAL A 39 -21.63 8.51 -18.28
C VAL A 39 -21.35 9.93 -18.77
N GLU A 40 -20.09 10.37 -18.68
CA GLU A 40 -19.62 11.65 -19.25
C GLU A 40 -20.34 12.91 -18.71
N VAL A 41 -20.78 12.88 -17.43
CA VAL A 41 -21.47 14.03 -16.84
C VAL A 41 -20.52 14.97 -16.09
N ASP A 42 -20.88 16.24 -16.02
CA ASP A 42 -20.19 17.22 -15.18
C ASP A 42 -20.95 17.45 -13.87
N LEU A 43 -20.39 16.87 -12.79
CA LEU A 43 -20.92 16.90 -11.43
C LEU A 43 -19.91 17.48 -10.43
N ARG A 44 -19.00 18.32 -10.91
CA ARG A 44 -18.01 18.97 -10.05
C ARG A 44 -18.65 19.75 -8.91
N ASN A 45 -18.03 19.73 -7.74
CA ASN A 45 -18.51 20.40 -6.53
C ASN A 45 -19.94 19.97 -6.11
N THR A 46 -20.39 18.77 -6.52
CA THR A 46 -21.71 18.25 -6.13
C THR A 46 -21.64 17.57 -4.78
N ASP A 47 -22.67 17.78 -3.95
CA ASP A 47 -22.78 17.15 -2.64
C ASP A 47 -23.67 15.91 -2.71
N PHE A 48 -23.06 14.73 -2.53
CA PHE A 48 -23.68 13.40 -2.44
C PHE A 48 -23.61 12.86 -1.00
N TYR A 49 -23.60 13.72 0.00
CA TYR A 49 -23.58 13.31 1.40
C TYR A 49 -24.69 12.27 1.70
N GLU A 50 -24.30 11.10 2.26
CA GLU A 50 -25.17 9.97 2.55
C GLU A 50 -26.04 9.48 1.37
N ALA A 51 -25.65 9.74 0.12
CA ALA A 51 -26.39 9.30 -1.05
C ALA A 51 -26.24 7.78 -1.27
N ASN A 52 -27.31 7.16 -1.80
CA ASN A 52 -27.23 5.81 -2.36
C ASN A 52 -26.87 5.91 -3.85
N LEU A 53 -25.64 5.52 -4.17
CA LEU A 53 -25.05 5.51 -5.50
C LEU A 53 -24.63 4.07 -5.89
N SER A 54 -25.13 3.05 -5.18
CA SER A 54 -24.73 1.67 -5.42
C SER A 54 -24.99 1.22 -6.86
N GLY A 55 -23.98 0.65 -7.51
CA GLY A 55 -24.01 0.23 -8.90
C GLY A 55 -24.20 1.36 -9.92
N ILE A 56 -24.03 2.63 -9.54
CA ILE A 56 -24.11 3.76 -10.49
C ILE A 56 -22.98 3.66 -11.51
N ASN A 57 -23.27 4.06 -12.75
CA ASN A 57 -22.23 4.28 -13.77
C ASN A 57 -21.97 5.77 -13.93
N LEU A 58 -20.78 6.21 -13.53
CA LEU A 58 -20.27 7.59 -13.64
C LEU A 58 -18.99 7.63 -14.49
N SER A 59 -18.72 6.60 -15.29
CA SER A 59 -17.49 6.53 -16.06
C SER A 59 -17.26 7.78 -16.93
N ASN A 60 -15.99 8.18 -17.09
CA ASN A 60 -15.56 9.34 -17.85
C ASN A 60 -16.16 10.68 -17.37
N SER A 61 -16.67 10.75 -16.13
CA SER A 61 -17.34 11.95 -15.61
C SER A 61 -16.37 12.89 -14.89
N LYS A 62 -16.79 14.16 -14.75
CA LYS A 62 -16.06 15.19 -14.02
C LYS A 62 -16.68 15.36 -12.64
N LEU A 63 -15.96 14.94 -11.61
CA LEU A 63 -16.42 14.88 -10.21
C LEU A 63 -15.43 15.57 -9.25
N SER A 64 -14.53 16.40 -9.77
CA SER A 64 -13.56 17.12 -8.94
C SER A 64 -14.27 17.90 -7.83
N GLU A 65 -13.71 17.84 -6.61
CA GLU A 65 -14.26 18.50 -5.41
C GLU A 65 -15.67 18.01 -5.00
N ALA A 66 -16.20 16.93 -5.60
CA ALA A 66 -17.48 16.38 -5.17
C ALA A 66 -17.36 15.76 -3.77
N SER A 67 -18.47 15.77 -3.03
CA SER A 67 -18.55 15.20 -1.69
C SER A 67 -19.35 13.91 -1.70
N PHE A 68 -18.70 12.79 -1.39
CA PHE A 68 -19.30 11.45 -1.25
C PHE A 68 -19.25 10.99 0.22
N ILE A 69 -19.16 11.91 1.17
CA ILE A 69 -19.04 11.58 2.60
C ILE A 69 -20.25 10.74 3.02
N TRP A 70 -19.98 9.53 3.62
CA TRP A 70 -21.00 8.55 4.00
C TRP A 70 -21.86 8.01 2.84
N ALA A 71 -21.46 8.22 1.59
CA ALA A 71 -22.21 7.68 0.44
C ALA A 71 -21.98 6.16 0.28
N ASP A 72 -22.98 5.48 -0.26
CA ASP A 72 -22.89 4.10 -0.71
C ASP A 72 -22.60 4.07 -2.21
N LEU A 73 -21.39 3.69 -2.58
CA LEU A 73 -20.88 3.55 -3.95
C LEU A 73 -20.60 2.08 -4.31
N ASN A 74 -21.09 1.12 -3.52
CA ASN A 74 -20.78 -0.29 -3.71
C ASN A 74 -21.10 -0.76 -5.12
N GLY A 75 -20.11 -1.38 -5.79
CA GLY A 75 -20.21 -1.85 -7.17
C GLY A 75 -20.40 -0.73 -8.21
N ALA A 76 -20.14 0.53 -7.86
CA ALA A 76 -20.20 1.64 -8.82
C ALA A 76 -19.10 1.51 -9.88
N ASN A 77 -19.35 2.04 -11.08
CA ASN A 77 -18.36 2.24 -12.12
C ASN A 77 -17.93 3.71 -12.13
N LEU A 78 -16.69 3.95 -11.71
CA LEU A 78 -16.02 5.25 -11.68
C LEU A 78 -14.78 5.27 -12.60
N THR A 79 -14.74 4.38 -13.59
CA THR A 79 -13.57 4.27 -14.48
C THR A 79 -13.30 5.57 -15.22
N GLN A 80 -12.02 5.96 -15.33
CA GLN A 80 -11.57 7.16 -16.05
C GLN A 80 -12.23 8.47 -15.58
N THR A 81 -12.69 8.53 -14.33
CA THR A 81 -13.31 9.74 -13.76
C THR A 81 -12.26 10.73 -13.26
N HIS A 82 -12.61 12.03 -13.30
CA HIS A 82 -11.83 13.08 -12.67
C HIS A 82 -12.38 13.37 -11.27
N LEU A 83 -11.71 12.90 -10.24
CA LEU A 83 -12.11 12.95 -8.83
C LEU A 83 -11.09 13.73 -7.97
N ASN A 84 -10.29 14.58 -8.56
CA ASN A 84 -9.32 15.41 -7.84
C ASN A 84 -10.00 16.13 -6.67
N LEU A 85 -9.39 16.12 -5.48
CA LEU A 85 -9.91 16.79 -4.28
C LEU A 85 -11.32 16.31 -3.84
N ALA A 86 -11.84 15.22 -4.40
CA ALA A 86 -13.12 14.66 -3.98
C ALA A 86 -13.03 14.08 -2.56
N ARG A 87 -14.13 14.08 -1.83
CA ARG A 87 -14.18 13.66 -0.42
C ARG A 87 -15.00 12.41 -0.26
N PHE A 88 -14.36 11.32 0.19
CA PHE A 88 -14.97 10.00 0.39
C PHE A 88 -14.90 9.52 1.86
N HIS A 89 -14.78 10.44 2.82
CA HIS A 89 -14.75 10.07 4.24
C HIS A 89 -15.90 9.14 4.61
N TYR A 90 -15.57 7.98 5.18
CA TYR A 90 -16.55 6.96 5.59
C TYR A 90 -17.47 6.46 4.48
N ALA A 91 -17.14 6.70 3.20
CA ALA A 91 -17.91 6.14 2.09
C ALA A 91 -17.69 4.63 1.97
N SER A 92 -18.70 3.92 1.48
CA SER A 92 -18.60 2.51 1.13
C SER A 92 -18.37 2.38 -0.39
N LEU A 93 -17.21 1.81 -0.77
CA LEU A 93 -16.77 1.61 -2.15
C LEU A 93 -16.43 0.12 -2.40
N LEU A 94 -17.12 -0.80 -1.76
CA LEU A 94 -16.89 -2.24 -1.94
C LEU A 94 -17.11 -2.62 -3.40
N TRP A 95 -16.14 -3.33 -4.01
CA TRP A 95 -16.18 -3.77 -5.43
C TRP A 95 -16.38 -2.62 -6.43
N THR A 96 -16.07 -1.39 -6.07
CA THR A 96 -16.12 -0.23 -6.96
C THR A 96 -15.00 -0.32 -7.99
N ASP A 97 -15.28 0.00 -9.25
CA ASP A 97 -14.26 0.13 -10.27
C ASP A 97 -13.84 1.61 -10.40
N LEU A 98 -12.59 1.89 -9.99
CA LEU A 98 -11.94 3.20 -10.04
C LEU A 98 -10.77 3.19 -11.06
N SER A 99 -10.67 2.14 -11.90
CA SER A 99 -9.51 2.01 -12.79
C SER A 99 -9.34 3.23 -13.67
N GLU A 100 -8.07 3.64 -13.85
CA GLU A 100 -7.66 4.81 -14.61
C GLU A 100 -8.28 6.16 -14.12
N ALA A 101 -8.88 6.19 -12.92
CA ALA A 101 -9.42 7.44 -12.36
C ALA A 101 -8.29 8.37 -11.87
N ILE A 102 -8.55 9.68 -11.92
CA ILE A 102 -7.66 10.71 -11.39
C ILE A 102 -8.19 11.17 -10.03
N LEU A 103 -7.50 10.74 -8.96
CA LEU A 103 -7.86 10.93 -7.55
C LEU A 103 -6.83 11.78 -6.79
N THR A 104 -6.03 12.58 -7.50
CA THR A 104 -5.02 13.41 -6.87
C THR A 104 -5.61 14.25 -5.75
N GLU A 105 -4.96 14.20 -4.56
CA GLU A 105 -5.39 14.90 -3.34
C GLU A 105 -6.82 14.56 -2.86
N ALA A 106 -7.44 13.49 -3.37
CA ALA A 106 -8.74 13.04 -2.86
C ALA A 106 -8.62 12.51 -1.42
N ASP A 107 -9.72 12.54 -0.67
CA ASP A 107 -9.75 12.14 0.73
C ASP A 107 -10.66 10.94 0.97
N PHE A 108 -10.06 9.77 1.13
CA PHE A 108 -10.68 8.48 1.44
C PHE A 108 -10.50 8.07 2.91
N SER A 109 -10.22 9.01 3.80
CA SER A 109 -10.00 8.67 5.21
C SER A 109 -11.16 7.85 5.77
N CYS A 110 -10.86 6.69 6.36
CA CYS A 110 -11.82 5.74 6.91
C CYS A 110 -12.85 5.21 5.89
N ALA A 111 -12.57 5.25 4.59
CA ALA A 111 -13.44 4.66 3.57
C ALA A 111 -13.24 3.15 3.46
N GLU A 112 -14.29 2.43 3.02
CA GLU A 112 -14.29 1.00 2.77
C GLU A 112 -14.10 0.73 1.27
N LEU A 113 -12.90 0.29 0.88
CA LEU A 113 -12.48 0.02 -0.50
C LEU A 113 -12.18 -1.47 -0.73
N SER A 114 -12.66 -2.36 0.16
CA SER A 114 -12.34 -3.79 0.03
C SER A 114 -12.80 -4.31 -1.33
N GLN A 115 -11.92 -5.09 -2.00
CA GLN A 115 -12.14 -5.65 -3.33
C GLN A 115 -12.36 -4.61 -4.45
N ALA A 116 -12.09 -3.32 -4.20
CA ALA A 116 -12.17 -2.29 -5.24
C ALA A 116 -11.05 -2.47 -6.28
N ASN A 117 -11.32 -2.04 -7.50
CA ASN A 117 -10.32 -1.97 -8.57
C ASN A 117 -9.78 -0.54 -8.69
N LEU A 118 -8.50 -0.36 -8.35
CA LEU A 118 -7.75 0.88 -8.45
C LEU A 118 -6.58 0.73 -9.46
N GLU A 119 -6.72 -0.15 -10.45
CA GLU A 119 -5.69 -0.37 -11.47
C GLU A 119 -5.39 0.92 -12.24
N ALA A 120 -4.10 1.24 -12.39
CA ALA A 120 -3.61 2.42 -13.11
C ALA A 120 -4.20 3.76 -12.63
N VAL A 121 -4.67 3.83 -11.37
CA VAL A 121 -5.22 5.05 -10.78
C VAL A 121 -4.12 6.08 -10.51
N ASP A 122 -4.43 7.36 -10.61
CA ASP A 122 -3.58 8.43 -10.08
C ASP A 122 -4.12 8.96 -8.75
N CYS A 123 -3.57 8.43 -7.65
CA CYS A 123 -3.88 8.81 -6.27
C CYS A 123 -2.78 9.65 -5.61
N ALA A 124 -1.91 10.31 -6.39
CA ALA A 124 -0.83 11.09 -5.82
C ALA A 124 -1.34 12.09 -4.75
N LYS A 125 -0.66 12.09 -3.59
CA LYS A 125 -0.97 12.94 -2.42
C LYS A 125 -2.38 12.77 -1.85
N ALA A 126 -3.10 11.72 -2.21
CA ALA A 126 -4.40 11.41 -1.61
C ALA A 126 -4.27 11.04 -0.12
N LYS A 127 -5.38 11.07 0.60
CA LYS A 127 -5.46 10.66 2.00
C LYS A 127 -6.28 9.39 2.10
N LEU A 128 -5.66 8.31 2.59
CA LEU A 128 -6.30 7.01 2.83
C LEU A 128 -6.10 6.56 4.29
N MET A 129 -5.93 7.51 5.21
CA MET A 129 -5.71 7.20 6.62
C MET A 129 -6.86 6.37 7.19
N GLY A 130 -6.53 5.21 7.76
CA GLY A 130 -7.51 4.29 8.33
C GLY A 130 -8.46 3.65 7.31
N ALA A 131 -8.23 3.79 5.99
CA ALA A 131 -9.05 3.15 4.97
C ALA A 131 -8.87 1.62 4.96
N VAL A 132 -9.88 0.89 4.52
CA VAL A 132 -9.85 -0.57 4.38
C VAL A 132 -9.84 -0.91 2.90
N LEU A 133 -8.73 -1.52 2.43
CA LEU A 133 -8.50 -1.90 1.03
C LEU A 133 -8.30 -3.42 0.89
N ASP A 134 -8.78 -4.23 1.85
CA ASP A 134 -8.53 -5.67 1.84
C ASP A 134 -8.91 -6.30 0.50
N GLY A 135 -7.94 -6.99 -0.14
CA GLY A 135 -8.12 -7.64 -1.43
C GLY A 135 -8.31 -6.71 -2.63
N ALA A 136 -8.10 -5.40 -2.50
CA ALA A 136 -8.20 -4.46 -3.62
C ALA A 136 -7.07 -4.66 -4.65
N ASN A 137 -7.31 -4.28 -5.90
CA ASN A 137 -6.33 -4.23 -6.98
C ASN A 137 -5.77 -2.81 -7.14
N LEU A 138 -4.48 -2.63 -6.86
CA LEU A 138 -3.76 -1.36 -6.97
C LEU A 138 -2.63 -1.44 -8.04
N THR A 139 -2.68 -2.44 -8.91
CA THR A 139 -1.65 -2.69 -9.94
C THR A 139 -1.42 -1.43 -10.79
N ASP A 140 -0.14 -1.12 -11.07
CA ASP A 140 0.28 0.01 -11.89
C ASP A 140 -0.20 1.41 -11.40
N GLY A 141 -0.79 1.50 -10.20
CA GLY A 141 -1.31 2.74 -9.63
C GLY A 141 -0.21 3.69 -9.14
N ASN A 142 -0.48 4.99 -9.21
CA ASN A 142 0.38 6.04 -8.66
C ASN A 142 -0.14 6.51 -7.29
N PHE A 143 0.57 6.15 -6.23
CA PHE A 143 0.28 6.53 -4.85
C PHE A 143 1.41 7.38 -4.24
N GLN A 144 2.16 8.11 -5.07
CA GLN A 144 3.26 8.93 -4.60
C GLN A 144 2.81 9.95 -3.55
N GLY A 145 3.52 10.01 -2.41
CA GLY A 145 3.25 10.96 -1.33
C GLY A 145 1.87 10.78 -0.67
N THR A 146 1.21 9.66 -0.90
CA THR A 146 -0.11 9.35 -0.32
C THR A 146 0.02 9.01 1.17
N ASN A 147 -0.96 9.44 1.97
CA ASN A 147 -1.03 9.08 3.38
C ASN A 147 -1.98 7.90 3.60
N PHE A 148 -1.41 6.73 3.94
CA PHE A 148 -2.12 5.51 4.31
C PHE A 148 -2.03 5.18 5.80
N LEU A 149 -1.58 6.09 6.64
CA LEU A 149 -1.36 5.79 8.06
C LEU A 149 -2.49 4.94 8.64
N ASN A 150 -2.14 3.79 9.24
CA ASN A 150 -3.08 2.86 9.88
C ASN A 150 -4.13 2.23 8.92
N ALA A 151 -3.92 2.24 7.60
CA ALA A 151 -4.81 1.58 6.64
C ALA A 151 -4.61 0.05 6.61
N ASN A 152 -5.64 -0.67 6.17
CA ASN A 152 -5.56 -2.11 5.93
C ASN A 152 -5.46 -2.41 4.43
N LEU A 153 -4.29 -2.85 3.99
CA LEU A 153 -3.99 -3.27 2.62
C LEU A 153 -3.67 -4.78 2.54
N SER A 154 -4.23 -5.58 3.47
CA SER A 154 -4.02 -7.03 3.45
C SER A 154 -4.57 -7.64 2.15
N ASN A 155 -3.90 -8.67 1.63
CA ASN A 155 -4.29 -9.40 0.43
C ASN A 155 -4.37 -8.55 -0.87
N THR A 156 -3.90 -7.31 -0.87
CA THR A 156 -3.93 -6.43 -2.06
C THR A 156 -2.95 -6.89 -3.14
N ASN A 157 -3.28 -6.59 -4.40
CA ASN A 157 -2.32 -6.66 -5.50
C ASN A 157 -1.83 -5.25 -5.84
N CYS A 158 -0.53 -5.00 -5.61
CA CYS A 158 0.13 -3.72 -5.82
C CYS A 158 1.35 -3.86 -6.76
N MET A 159 1.31 -4.84 -7.68
CA MET A 159 2.40 -5.03 -8.63
C MET A 159 2.66 -3.74 -9.42
N ASN A 160 3.94 -3.37 -9.56
CA ASN A 160 4.43 -2.17 -10.26
C ASN A 160 3.89 -0.83 -9.71
N ALA A 161 3.14 -0.80 -8.62
CA ALA A 161 2.59 0.44 -8.07
C ALA A 161 3.69 1.36 -7.53
N ASN A 162 3.47 2.66 -7.63
CA ASN A 162 4.38 3.68 -7.12
C ASN A 162 3.89 4.23 -5.78
N PHE A 163 4.57 3.88 -4.69
CA PHE A 163 4.34 4.38 -3.34
C PHE A 163 5.47 5.31 -2.85
N SER A 164 6.34 5.82 -3.75
CA SER A 164 7.46 6.66 -3.30
C SER A 164 6.98 7.82 -2.43
N ASP A 165 7.74 8.14 -1.38
CA ASP A 165 7.45 9.20 -0.43
C ASP A 165 6.11 9.04 0.34
N ALA A 166 5.43 7.88 0.27
CA ALA A 166 4.17 7.67 0.95
C ALA A 166 4.34 7.41 2.46
N ASP A 167 3.35 7.78 3.25
CA ASP A 167 3.27 7.43 4.66
C ASP A 167 2.40 6.15 4.84
N LEU A 168 3.08 5.03 5.05
CA LEU A 168 2.51 3.69 5.26
C LEU A 168 2.74 3.20 6.71
N GLY A 169 2.98 4.12 7.65
CA GLY A 169 3.20 3.77 9.05
C GLY A 169 2.01 3.02 9.65
N LEU A 170 2.27 2.00 10.49
CA LEU A 170 1.24 1.22 11.18
C LEU A 170 0.23 0.51 10.26
N THR A 171 0.50 0.42 8.97
CA THR A 171 -0.38 -0.24 7.99
C THR A 171 -0.31 -1.77 8.07
N ARG A 172 -1.31 -2.44 7.50
CA ARG A 172 -1.33 -3.89 7.36
C ARG A 172 -1.27 -4.28 5.89
N TRP A 173 -0.23 -5.03 5.52
CA TRP A 173 0.05 -5.55 4.18
C TRP A 173 0.15 -7.09 4.18
N ASP A 174 -0.47 -7.74 5.16
CA ASP A 174 -0.35 -9.18 5.31
C ASP A 174 -0.79 -9.88 4.01
N LYS A 175 0.11 -10.70 3.41
CA LYS A 175 -0.10 -11.40 2.13
C LYS A 175 -0.30 -10.49 0.89
N ALA A 176 0.02 -9.23 0.96
CA ALA A 176 -0.03 -8.34 -0.19
C ALA A 176 1.06 -8.69 -1.22
N VAL A 177 0.79 -8.40 -2.49
CA VAL A 177 1.74 -8.58 -3.60
C VAL A 177 2.25 -7.21 -4.04
N LEU A 178 3.52 -6.92 -3.74
CA LEU A 178 4.22 -5.67 -4.01
C LEU A 178 5.41 -5.89 -4.98
N SER A 179 5.34 -6.94 -5.79
CA SER A 179 6.43 -7.24 -6.72
C SER A 179 6.67 -6.07 -7.68
N SER A 180 7.93 -5.65 -7.81
CA SER A 180 8.37 -4.51 -8.63
C SER A 180 7.75 -3.16 -8.22
N ALA A 181 7.13 -3.05 -7.04
CA ALA A 181 6.62 -1.77 -6.55
C ALA A 181 7.77 -0.82 -6.22
N ASN A 182 7.55 0.48 -6.45
CA ASN A 182 8.44 1.52 -6.01
C ASN A 182 8.04 1.99 -4.60
N LEU A 183 8.86 1.64 -3.61
CA LEU A 183 8.72 1.98 -2.19
C LEU A 183 9.89 2.87 -1.73
N GLN A 184 10.49 3.65 -2.62
CA GLN A 184 11.59 4.53 -2.28
C GLN A 184 11.15 5.60 -1.28
N SER A 185 11.99 5.84 -0.25
CA SER A 185 11.78 6.84 0.80
C SER A 185 10.41 6.73 1.50
N VAL A 186 9.81 5.53 1.51
CA VAL A 186 8.52 5.27 2.15
C VAL A 186 8.67 5.12 3.67
N ASN A 187 7.69 5.61 4.42
CA ASN A 187 7.57 5.27 5.84
C ASN A 187 6.74 3.98 6.00
N LEU A 188 7.35 2.89 6.43
CA LEU A 188 6.71 1.60 6.79
C LEU A 188 6.94 1.27 8.27
N ALA A 189 7.28 2.26 9.11
CA ALA A 189 7.56 2.03 10.51
C ALA A 189 6.39 1.30 11.20
N LYS A 190 6.71 0.18 11.88
CA LYS A 190 5.76 -0.68 12.59
C LYS A 190 4.64 -1.26 11.74
N ALA A 191 4.77 -1.25 10.41
CA ALA A 191 3.81 -1.90 9.52
C ALA A 191 3.88 -3.43 9.65
N SER A 192 2.75 -4.11 9.38
CA SER A 192 2.70 -5.57 9.26
C SER A 192 2.74 -5.97 7.79
N LEU A 193 3.80 -6.67 7.37
CA LEU A 193 4.00 -7.19 6.01
C LEU A 193 4.17 -8.72 6.04
N LYS A 194 3.49 -9.41 6.95
CA LYS A 194 3.63 -10.87 7.10
C LYS A 194 3.23 -11.58 5.81
N GLN A 195 4.13 -12.45 5.32
CA GLN A 195 3.92 -13.20 4.08
C GLN A 195 3.70 -12.30 2.84
N ALA A 196 4.05 -11.03 2.90
CA ALA A 196 4.00 -10.15 1.74
C ALA A 196 5.07 -10.54 0.71
N ILE A 197 4.78 -10.30 -0.57
CA ILE A 197 5.66 -10.60 -1.70
C ILE A 197 6.19 -9.27 -2.26
N LEU A 198 7.47 -8.97 -1.99
CA LEU A 198 8.16 -7.74 -2.40
C LEU A 198 9.29 -8.05 -3.41
N ARG A 199 9.12 -9.04 -4.27
CA ARG A 199 10.16 -9.43 -5.23
C ARG A 199 10.53 -8.26 -6.14
N ASN A 200 11.83 -7.96 -6.23
CA ASN A 200 12.38 -6.86 -7.03
C ASN A 200 11.80 -5.48 -6.68
N ALA A 201 11.19 -5.31 -5.51
CA ALA A 201 10.72 -4.01 -5.06
C ALA A 201 11.88 -3.05 -4.78
N ASN A 202 11.67 -1.76 -5.02
CA ASN A 202 12.61 -0.71 -4.67
C ASN A 202 12.26 -0.12 -3.31
N LEU A 203 13.09 -0.40 -2.30
CA LEU A 203 12.97 0.07 -0.91
C LEU A 203 14.16 0.98 -0.53
N ILE A 204 14.79 1.65 -1.50
CA ILE A 204 15.90 2.57 -1.21
C ILE A 204 15.41 3.64 -0.23
N GLU A 205 16.19 3.88 0.85
CA GLU A 205 15.89 4.89 1.87
C GLU A 205 14.54 4.68 2.59
N ALA A 206 13.97 3.47 2.57
CA ALA A 206 12.72 3.18 3.27
C ALA A 206 12.94 3.09 4.80
N ASP A 207 11.99 3.61 5.57
CA ASP A 207 11.90 3.41 7.02
C ASP A 207 11.04 2.17 7.32
N LEU A 208 11.67 1.12 7.80
CA LEU A 208 11.07 -0.16 8.21
C LEU A 208 11.28 -0.43 9.70
N ILE A 209 11.57 0.61 10.51
CA ILE A 209 11.83 0.43 11.94
C ILE A 209 10.68 -0.29 12.62
N GLY A 210 11.00 -1.44 13.25
CA GLY A 210 10.02 -2.26 13.94
C GLY A 210 8.95 -2.90 13.05
N ALA A 211 9.10 -2.87 11.72
CA ALA A 211 8.17 -3.52 10.80
C ALA A 211 8.21 -5.05 10.94
N ASN A 212 7.10 -5.72 10.65
CA ASN A 212 7.01 -7.16 10.70
C ASN A 212 6.90 -7.78 9.30
N LEU A 213 8.00 -8.38 8.82
CA LEU A 213 8.11 -9.03 7.51
C LEU A 213 8.16 -10.57 7.61
N THR A 214 7.75 -11.14 8.73
CA THR A 214 7.81 -12.60 8.97
C THR A 214 7.32 -13.39 7.76
N LYS A 215 8.15 -14.31 7.25
CA LYS A 215 7.88 -15.18 6.09
C LYS A 215 7.62 -14.41 4.78
N GLY A 216 8.03 -13.17 4.69
CA GLY A 216 7.95 -12.37 3.46
C GLY A 216 8.95 -12.83 2.41
N ASP A 217 8.69 -12.47 1.16
CA ASP A 217 9.57 -12.74 0.02
C ASP A 217 10.11 -11.43 -0.57
N LEU A 218 11.36 -11.11 -0.25
CA LEU A 218 12.08 -9.93 -0.72
C LEU A 218 13.17 -10.31 -1.75
N THR A 219 12.97 -11.43 -2.47
CA THR A 219 13.94 -11.89 -3.46
C THR A 219 14.26 -10.79 -4.47
N GLY A 220 15.54 -10.41 -4.60
CA GLY A 220 16.00 -9.40 -5.52
C GLY A 220 15.60 -7.96 -5.17
N ALA A 221 15.01 -7.71 -4.02
CA ALA A 221 14.63 -6.36 -3.59
C ALA A 221 15.87 -5.46 -3.39
N ILE A 222 15.73 -4.17 -3.68
CA ILE A 222 16.77 -3.16 -3.47
C ILE A 222 16.44 -2.40 -2.19
N ILE A 223 17.20 -2.68 -1.10
CA ILE A 223 16.90 -2.21 0.25
C ILE A 223 18.07 -1.32 0.76
N ARG A 224 18.71 -0.62 -0.15
CA ARG A 224 19.89 0.19 0.16
C ARG A 224 19.53 1.42 0.97
N PHE A 225 20.39 1.78 1.94
CA PHE A 225 20.21 2.94 2.81
C PHE A 225 18.90 2.91 3.62
N ALA A 226 18.28 1.74 3.77
CA ALA A 226 17.03 1.59 4.51
C ALA A 226 17.27 1.39 6.00
N GLU A 227 16.30 1.77 6.83
CA GLU A 227 16.32 1.58 8.27
C GLU A 227 15.40 0.41 8.66
N LEU A 228 15.99 -0.74 9.08
CA LEU A 228 15.27 -1.93 9.51
C LEU A 228 15.54 -2.25 11.00
N ASP A 229 15.85 -1.25 11.79
CA ASP A 229 16.14 -1.45 13.21
C ASP A 229 14.97 -2.10 13.92
N LEU A 230 15.24 -3.16 14.69
CA LEU A 230 14.24 -3.93 15.43
C LEU A 230 13.15 -4.57 14.54
N ALA A 231 13.33 -4.61 13.23
CA ALA A 231 12.40 -5.27 12.32
C ALA A 231 12.36 -6.79 12.56
N ASN A 232 11.19 -7.38 12.40
CA ASN A 232 11.04 -8.82 12.44
C ASN A 232 11.10 -9.41 11.03
N LEU A 233 12.22 -10.04 10.71
CA LEU A 233 12.54 -10.70 9.45
C LEU A 233 12.59 -12.25 9.61
N ASP A 234 11.91 -12.80 10.62
CA ASP A 234 11.86 -14.26 10.88
C ASP A 234 11.42 -15.00 9.60
N GLN A 235 12.23 -15.97 9.17
CA GLN A 235 12.02 -16.81 7.99
C GLN A 235 11.80 -16.02 6.68
N VAL A 236 12.29 -14.81 6.58
CA VAL A 236 12.18 -14.00 5.38
C VAL A 236 13.10 -14.53 4.28
N ASN A 237 12.68 -14.43 3.02
CA ASN A 237 13.54 -14.70 1.87
C ASN A 237 14.15 -13.40 1.33
N LEU A 238 15.46 -13.20 1.56
CA LEU A 238 16.27 -12.08 1.07
C LEU A 238 17.21 -12.50 -0.07
N SER A 239 16.96 -13.64 -0.73
CA SER A 239 17.85 -14.12 -1.78
C SER A 239 18.10 -13.05 -2.83
N SER A 240 19.37 -12.77 -3.13
CA SER A 240 19.81 -11.74 -4.10
C SER A 240 19.37 -10.31 -3.78
N ALA A 241 18.85 -10.02 -2.59
CA ALA A 241 18.53 -8.67 -2.17
C ALA A 241 19.80 -7.83 -1.95
N ASP A 242 19.68 -6.51 -2.11
CA ASP A 242 20.75 -5.56 -1.84
C ASP A 242 20.44 -4.74 -0.58
N LEU A 243 21.08 -5.09 0.55
CA LEU A 243 20.97 -4.42 1.85
C LEU A 243 22.17 -3.47 2.12
N SER A 244 22.94 -3.14 1.09
CA SER A 244 24.12 -2.30 1.27
C SER A 244 23.79 -0.96 1.91
N HIS A 245 24.58 -0.57 2.91
CA HIS A 245 24.44 0.67 3.68
C HIS A 245 23.16 0.78 4.53
N SER A 246 22.47 -0.32 4.80
CA SER A 246 21.27 -0.33 5.62
C SER A 246 21.58 -0.63 7.08
N SER A 247 20.68 -0.21 7.97
CA SER A 247 20.70 -0.59 9.37
C SER A 247 19.74 -1.75 9.64
N LEU A 248 20.23 -2.81 10.28
CA LEU A 248 19.45 -3.93 10.82
C LEU A 248 19.75 -4.09 12.32
N PHE A 249 20.03 -2.99 13.00
CA PHE A 249 20.34 -3.03 14.44
C PHE A 249 19.23 -3.73 15.23
N GLY A 250 19.58 -4.82 15.92
CA GLY A 250 18.63 -5.60 16.71
C GLY A 250 17.52 -6.27 15.90
N ALA A 251 17.63 -6.35 14.58
CA ALA A 251 16.64 -7.04 13.74
C ALA A 251 16.66 -8.56 13.99
N ASN A 252 15.49 -9.18 13.88
CA ASN A 252 15.36 -10.64 13.97
C ASN A 252 15.35 -11.27 12.57
N LEU A 253 16.45 -11.94 12.20
CA LEU A 253 16.60 -12.69 10.95
C LEU A 253 16.61 -14.20 11.17
N ASP A 254 16.02 -14.71 12.28
CA ASP A 254 16.00 -16.15 12.58
C ASP A 254 15.44 -16.95 11.38
N GLY A 255 16.19 -17.96 10.94
CA GLY A 255 15.81 -18.80 9.81
C GLY A 255 15.70 -18.08 8.46
N ALA A 256 16.18 -16.84 8.34
CA ALA A 256 16.12 -16.09 7.07
C ALA A 256 17.00 -16.73 5.98
N ILE A 257 16.57 -16.56 4.71
CA ILE A 257 17.32 -17.05 3.53
C ILE A 257 18.07 -15.88 2.90
N LEU A 258 19.41 -15.88 3.03
CA LEU A 258 20.30 -14.79 2.65
C LEU A 258 21.14 -15.11 1.40
N LYS A 259 20.77 -16.12 0.60
CA LYS A 259 21.58 -16.56 -0.55
C LYS A 259 21.84 -15.43 -1.54
N GLY A 260 23.10 -15.05 -1.73
CA GLY A 260 23.53 -14.01 -2.66
C GLY A 260 23.11 -12.58 -2.27
N THR A 261 22.70 -12.38 -1.02
CA THR A 261 22.40 -11.05 -0.47
C THR A 261 23.67 -10.20 -0.39
N LYS A 262 23.57 -8.93 -0.73
CA LYS A 262 24.67 -7.96 -0.57
C LYS A 262 24.53 -7.24 0.77
N LEU A 263 25.64 -7.22 1.53
CA LEU A 263 25.72 -6.67 2.89
C LEU A 263 26.82 -5.60 3.05
N LEU A 264 27.18 -4.94 1.96
CA LEU A 264 28.26 -3.93 1.98
C LEU A 264 27.93 -2.79 2.98
N ASN A 265 28.76 -2.55 3.99
CA ASN A 265 28.55 -1.52 5.03
C ASN A 265 27.18 -1.63 5.74
N THR A 266 26.70 -2.85 5.94
CA THR A 266 25.45 -3.08 6.65
C THR A 266 25.71 -3.14 8.17
N ASP A 267 24.86 -2.45 8.95
CA ASP A 267 24.86 -2.56 10.40
C ASP A 267 24.01 -3.77 10.85
N LEU A 268 24.67 -4.81 11.37
CA LEU A 268 24.06 -6.03 11.90
C LEU A 268 24.25 -6.14 13.43
N ARG A 269 24.66 -5.05 14.09
CA ARG A 269 24.87 -5.08 15.55
C ARG A 269 23.61 -5.53 16.26
N GLN A 270 23.78 -6.46 17.22
CA GLN A 270 22.69 -7.08 18.00
C GLN A 270 21.62 -7.79 17.16
N ALA A 271 21.82 -7.97 15.86
CA ALA A 271 20.89 -8.72 15.01
C ALA A 271 20.91 -10.22 15.37
N ASN A 272 19.77 -10.87 15.28
CA ASN A 272 19.65 -12.31 15.43
C ASN A 272 19.72 -12.99 14.05
N LEU A 273 20.80 -13.75 13.77
CA LEU A 273 21.00 -14.54 12.56
C LEU A 273 20.98 -16.06 12.86
N GLU A 274 20.27 -16.49 13.90
CA GLU A 274 20.15 -17.90 14.24
C GLU A 274 19.52 -18.70 13.10
N ASN A 275 19.88 -19.97 12.96
CA ASN A 275 19.33 -20.90 11.96
C ASN A 275 19.45 -20.44 10.51
N THR A 276 20.29 -19.45 10.18
CA THR A 276 20.47 -18.93 8.83
C THR A 276 21.48 -19.74 8.01
N ASN A 277 21.32 -19.74 6.66
CA ASN A 277 22.38 -20.18 5.76
C ASN A 277 23.14 -18.98 5.22
N LEU A 278 24.42 -18.88 5.60
CA LEU A 278 25.32 -17.75 5.33
C LEU A 278 26.39 -18.09 4.27
N GLU A 279 26.16 -19.17 3.49
CA GLU A 279 27.12 -19.59 2.46
C GLU A 279 27.37 -18.47 1.44
N ALA A 280 28.65 -18.22 1.17
CA ALA A 280 29.13 -17.23 0.20
C ALA A 280 28.75 -15.74 0.51
N LEU A 281 28.32 -15.43 1.74
CA LEU A 281 28.13 -14.03 2.15
C LEU A 281 29.46 -13.39 2.57
N ASP A 282 29.59 -12.08 2.32
CA ASP A 282 30.75 -11.30 2.74
C ASP A 282 30.38 -10.36 3.90
N PHE A 283 30.92 -10.64 5.09
CA PHE A 283 30.75 -9.83 6.28
C PHE A 283 31.90 -8.83 6.52
N SER A 284 32.92 -8.79 5.64
CA SER A 284 34.15 -8.05 5.89
C SER A 284 33.98 -6.53 6.10
N GLN A 285 32.83 -6.00 5.74
CA GLN A 285 32.48 -4.58 5.90
C GLN A 285 31.18 -4.38 6.69
N CYS A 286 30.74 -5.41 7.43
CA CYS A 286 29.58 -5.32 8.30
C CYS A 286 29.97 -4.97 9.73
N GLU A 287 29.14 -4.21 10.43
CA GLU A 287 29.21 -4.07 11.86
C GLU A 287 28.42 -5.22 12.50
N VAL A 288 29.04 -6.03 13.35
CA VAL A 288 28.47 -7.30 13.84
C VAL A 288 28.57 -7.46 15.36
N GLU A 289 28.91 -6.42 16.10
CA GLU A 289 29.03 -6.46 17.56
C GLU A 289 27.71 -6.93 18.20
N GLY A 290 27.78 -8.00 19.00
CA GLY A 290 26.61 -8.59 19.66
C GLY A 290 25.65 -9.32 18.73
N ALA A 291 25.90 -9.43 17.42
CA ALA A 291 25.09 -10.23 16.52
C ALA A 291 25.19 -11.73 16.86
N ILE A 292 24.08 -12.46 16.82
CA ILE A 292 23.95 -13.85 17.26
C ILE A 292 23.91 -14.77 16.04
N PHE A 293 24.75 -15.84 16.05
CA PHE A 293 24.89 -16.79 14.94
C PHE A 293 24.67 -18.25 15.36
N THR A 294 23.89 -18.50 16.42
CA THR A 294 23.58 -19.86 16.87
C THR A 294 23.02 -20.71 15.73
N ASP A 295 23.55 -21.89 15.51
CA ASP A 295 23.13 -22.84 14.46
C ASP A 295 23.17 -22.27 13.04
N ALA A 296 23.83 -21.14 12.81
CA ALA A 296 24.05 -20.60 11.47
C ALA A 296 25.04 -21.48 10.71
N GLN A 297 24.74 -21.72 9.44
CA GLN A 297 25.50 -22.63 8.57
C GLN A 297 26.23 -21.89 7.44
N GLY A 298 27.22 -22.55 6.82
CA GLY A 298 27.89 -22.05 5.61
C GLY A 298 29.02 -21.04 5.86
N LEU A 299 29.35 -20.74 7.10
CA LEU A 299 30.48 -19.85 7.43
C LEU A 299 31.83 -20.52 7.20
N ALA A 300 32.66 -19.96 6.33
CA ALA A 300 34.05 -20.39 6.15
C ALA A 300 34.90 -20.08 7.42
N PRO A 301 36.00 -20.80 7.68
CA PRO A 301 36.85 -20.57 8.86
C PRO A 301 37.35 -19.12 8.99
N ALA A 302 37.69 -18.48 7.90
CA ALA A 302 38.13 -17.08 7.87
C ALA A 302 37.01 -16.11 8.31
N GLN A 303 35.77 -16.38 7.89
CA GLN A 303 34.59 -15.59 8.27
C GLN A 303 34.28 -15.77 9.75
N LYS A 304 34.29 -16.99 10.27
CA LYS A 304 34.15 -17.27 11.72
C LYS A 304 35.13 -16.46 12.55
N LYS A 305 36.41 -16.47 12.14
CA LYS A 305 37.45 -15.73 12.83
C LYS A 305 37.21 -14.19 12.75
N TYR A 306 36.76 -13.70 11.60
CA TYR A 306 36.41 -12.29 11.44
C TYR A 306 35.29 -11.90 12.41
N LEU A 307 34.16 -12.61 12.38
CA LEU A 307 33.00 -12.37 13.22
C LEU A 307 33.34 -12.42 14.72
N GLN A 308 34.12 -13.42 15.15
CA GLN A 308 34.60 -13.54 16.57
C GLN A 308 35.44 -12.34 16.98
N ASN A 309 36.35 -11.87 16.10
CA ASN A 309 37.19 -10.71 16.37
C ASN A 309 36.45 -9.39 16.43
N HIS A 310 35.24 -9.33 15.85
CA HIS A 310 34.38 -8.15 15.83
C HIS A 310 33.18 -8.24 16.77
N GLY A 311 33.23 -9.14 17.76
CA GLY A 311 32.28 -9.18 18.86
C GLY A 311 30.95 -9.90 18.57
N ALA A 312 30.87 -10.66 17.47
CA ALA A 312 29.73 -11.53 17.22
C ALA A 312 29.68 -12.73 18.20
N LEU A 313 28.49 -13.23 18.47
CA LEU A 313 28.22 -14.24 19.49
C LEU A 313 27.82 -15.57 18.86
N ASN A 314 28.12 -16.69 19.57
CA ASN A 314 27.66 -18.04 19.24
C ASN A 314 28.02 -18.52 17.82
N ILE A 315 29.26 -18.32 17.36
CA ILE A 315 29.74 -18.63 15.99
C ILE A 315 30.27 -20.07 15.89
#